data_e95e97f361565ae06adc1e608ee97683
#
_entry.id   e95e97f361565ae06adc1e608ee97683
#
_cell.length_a   1.000
_cell.length_b   1.000
_cell.length_c   1.000
_cell.angle_alpha   90.00
_cell.angle_beta   90.00
_cell.angle_gamma   90.00
#
_symmetry.space_group_name_H-M   'P 1'
#
loop_
_entity.id
_entity.type
_entity.pdbx_description
1 polymer ?
#
loop_
_entity_poly.entity_id
_entity_poly.type
_entity_poly.pdbx_seq_one_letter_code
_entity_poly.pdbx_strand_id
1 'polypeptide(L)'
;AGILIKDATALELLRNVDSMVVDKTGTMTLPPPDGQGEQLKPFAREAVEELHKMGITLYMMSGDKEERVRHLAQEAGISHYKWQVLPQDKDDAVKALQQEGRHVAMVGDGINDSQALARADVSIAMGRGTDVAMDVAQVTLMGDDLRRIPDAIRLSRRTVAMIRQNLFWAFIYNMVCIPLAAGLPYAFGAHWQITPMW
;
A
#
# COMPACT_ATOMS: atom_id res chain seq x y z
N ALA A 1 6.64 7.72 -12.14
CA ALA A 1 6.33 6.51 -12.87
C ALA A 1 7.11 5.36 -12.26
N GLY A 2 6.68 4.10 -12.50
CA GLY A 2 7.30 2.91 -11.89
C GLY A 2 6.44 2.26 -10.81
N ILE A 3 5.21 2.73 -10.64
CA ILE A 3 4.22 2.15 -9.75
C ILE A 3 3.09 1.60 -10.61
N LEU A 4 2.84 0.29 -10.50
CA LEU A 4 1.76 -0.37 -11.21
C LEU A 4 0.73 -0.87 -10.19
N ILE A 5 -0.49 -0.37 -10.28
CA ILE A 5 -1.61 -0.77 -9.41
C ILE A 5 -2.60 -1.54 -10.26
N LYS A 6 -2.94 -2.75 -9.82
CA LYS A 6 -3.73 -3.71 -10.61
C LYS A 6 -5.14 -3.20 -10.93
N ASP A 7 -5.83 -2.63 -9.94
CA ASP A 7 -7.20 -2.15 -10.09
C ASP A 7 -7.55 -1.09 -9.05
N ALA A 8 -8.76 -0.54 -9.13
CA ALA A 8 -9.24 0.46 -8.19
C ALA A 8 -9.41 -0.10 -6.77
N THR A 9 -9.73 -1.37 -6.63
CA THR A 9 -9.85 -2.04 -5.33
C THR A 9 -8.51 -2.08 -4.62
N ALA A 10 -7.43 -2.41 -5.33
CA ALA A 10 -6.08 -2.41 -4.80
C ALA A 10 -5.67 -1.01 -4.33
N LEU A 11 -6.03 0.02 -5.07
CA LEU A 11 -5.76 1.41 -4.72
C LEU A 11 -6.45 1.79 -3.39
N GLU A 12 -7.70 1.41 -3.23
CA GLU A 12 -8.47 1.68 -2.01
C GLU A 12 -7.94 0.89 -0.81
N LEU A 13 -7.57 -0.36 -0.99
CA LEU A 13 -6.94 -1.18 0.03
C LEU A 13 -5.60 -0.60 0.48
N LEU A 14 -4.79 -0.13 -0.47
CA LEU A 14 -3.50 0.49 -0.18
C LEU A 14 -3.66 1.77 0.66
N ARG A 15 -4.69 2.55 0.39
CA ARG A 15 -5.01 3.75 1.18
C ARG A 15 -5.24 3.44 2.66
N ASN A 16 -5.87 2.32 2.95
CA ASN A 16 -6.28 1.95 4.31
C ASN A 16 -5.20 1.24 5.11
N VAL A 17 -4.04 0.97 4.52
CA VAL A 17 -2.93 0.26 5.18
C VAL A 17 -2.46 1.01 6.42
N ASP A 18 -2.41 0.31 7.55
CA ASP A 18 -1.87 0.81 8.81
C ASP A 18 -0.71 -0.03 9.34
N SER A 19 -0.52 -1.22 8.79
CA SER A 19 0.55 -2.14 9.17
C SER A 19 1.19 -2.73 7.92
N MET A 20 2.50 -2.87 7.93
CA MET A 20 3.25 -3.37 6.79
C MET A 20 4.25 -4.43 7.26
N VAL A 21 4.17 -5.61 6.69
CA VAL A 21 5.13 -6.68 6.89
C VAL A 21 6.12 -6.64 5.73
N VAL A 22 7.39 -6.48 6.03
CA VAL A 22 8.46 -6.41 5.04
C VAL A 22 9.41 -7.57 5.21
N ASP A 23 9.76 -8.20 4.10
CA ASP A 23 10.80 -9.21 4.07
C ASP A 23 12.18 -8.53 4.11
N LYS A 24 13.12 -9.08 4.88
CA LYS A 24 14.47 -8.54 4.94
C LYS A 24 15.23 -8.84 3.66
N THR A 25 15.36 -10.10 3.33
CA THR A 25 16.22 -10.59 2.24
C THR A 25 15.58 -10.32 0.88
N GLY A 26 16.29 -9.62 0.01
CA GLY A 26 15.83 -9.31 -1.34
C GLY A 26 14.84 -8.16 -1.45
N THR A 27 14.22 -7.75 -0.36
CA THR A 27 13.29 -6.60 -0.33
C THR A 27 13.95 -5.38 0.28
N MET A 28 14.44 -5.50 1.53
CA MET A 28 15.12 -4.40 2.23
C MET A 28 16.62 -4.38 1.96
N THR A 29 17.18 -5.48 1.51
CA THR A 29 18.62 -5.66 1.35
C THR A 29 19.02 -5.94 -0.09
N LEU A 30 20.26 -5.56 -0.41
CA LEU A 30 20.95 -5.94 -1.64
C LEU A 30 21.85 -7.15 -1.36
N PRO A 31 22.07 -8.02 -2.38
CA PRO A 31 23.07 -9.06 -2.25
C PRO A 31 24.45 -8.42 -2.01
N PRO A 32 25.29 -9.04 -1.17
CA PRO A 32 26.61 -8.50 -0.88
C PRO A 32 27.50 -8.51 -2.12
N PRO A 33 28.17 -7.39 -2.45
CA PRO A 33 29.04 -7.34 -3.62
C PRO A 33 30.25 -8.26 -3.51
N ASP A 34 30.69 -8.58 -2.30
CA ASP A 34 31.90 -9.39 -2.04
C ASP A 34 31.64 -10.64 -1.19
N GLY A 35 30.42 -11.09 -1.08
CA GLY A 35 30.06 -12.24 -0.23
C GLY A 35 30.12 -11.95 1.27
N GLN A 36 30.26 -10.71 1.68
CA GLN A 36 30.33 -10.28 3.07
C GLN A 36 29.00 -9.64 3.49
N GLY A 37 28.07 -10.43 3.94
CA GLY A 37 26.85 -9.94 4.62
C GLY A 37 25.93 -9.05 3.76
N GLU A 38 24.67 -9.11 4.05
CA GLU A 38 23.66 -8.27 3.40
C GLU A 38 23.77 -6.82 3.85
N GLN A 39 23.52 -5.90 2.94
CA GLN A 39 23.45 -4.47 3.21
C GLN A 39 22.05 -3.96 2.89
N LEU A 40 21.58 -3.00 3.67
CA LEU A 40 20.33 -2.32 3.37
C LEU A 40 20.42 -1.61 2.02
N LYS A 41 19.31 -1.61 1.29
CA LYS A 41 19.21 -0.81 0.07
C LYS A 41 19.38 0.67 0.40
N PRO A 42 19.91 1.47 -0.55
CA PRO A 42 19.94 2.92 -0.38
C PRO A 42 18.53 3.46 -0.09
N PHE A 43 18.45 4.47 0.77
CA PHE A 43 17.19 5.13 1.15
C PHE A 43 16.22 4.27 1.96
N ALA A 44 16.64 3.10 2.46
CA ALA A 44 15.78 2.25 3.30
C ALA A 44 15.31 3.00 4.55
N ARG A 45 16.21 3.71 5.21
CA ARG A 45 15.88 4.46 6.42
C ARG A 45 14.92 5.61 6.13
N GLU A 46 15.14 6.36 5.06
CA GLU A 46 14.24 7.44 4.64
C GLU A 46 12.83 6.91 4.34
N ALA A 47 12.74 5.79 3.66
CA ALA A 47 11.46 5.14 3.34
C ALA A 47 10.72 4.73 4.62
N VAL A 48 11.43 4.14 5.57
CA VAL A 48 10.85 3.74 6.87
C VAL A 48 10.36 4.95 7.65
N GLU A 49 11.14 6.01 7.71
CA GLU A 49 10.75 7.26 8.39
C GLU A 49 9.48 7.86 7.77
N GLU A 50 9.40 7.88 6.44
CA GLU A 50 8.22 8.38 5.73
C GLU A 50 6.98 7.55 6.05
N LEU A 51 7.11 6.22 6.08
CA LEU A 51 6.00 5.33 6.41
C LEU A 51 5.55 5.53 7.86
N HIS A 52 6.47 5.71 8.79
CA HIS A 52 6.14 6.01 10.18
C HIS A 52 5.37 7.33 10.32
N LYS A 53 5.77 8.35 9.57
CA LYS A 53 5.07 9.64 9.54
C LYS A 53 3.64 9.51 9.00
N MET A 54 3.39 8.53 8.14
CA MET A 54 2.06 8.23 7.64
C MET A 54 1.20 7.41 8.60
N GLY A 55 1.74 7.03 9.76
CA GLY A 55 1.05 6.23 10.76
C GLY A 55 1.09 4.73 10.49
N ILE A 56 2.02 4.26 9.67
CA ILE A 56 2.16 2.85 9.32
C ILE A 56 3.20 2.19 10.22
N THR A 57 2.82 1.10 10.87
CA THR A 57 3.71 0.28 11.69
C THR A 57 4.39 -0.77 10.81
N LEU A 58 5.71 -0.86 10.91
CA LEU A 58 6.51 -1.78 10.12
C LEU A 58 6.97 -2.97 10.94
N TYR A 59 6.87 -4.15 10.34
CA TYR A 59 7.30 -5.43 10.91
C TYR A 59 8.28 -6.08 9.94
N MET A 60 9.55 -6.18 10.33
CA MET A 60 10.57 -6.87 9.53
C MET A 60 10.58 -8.35 9.89
N MET A 61 10.56 -9.23 8.89
CA MET A 61 10.63 -10.66 9.07
C MET A 61 11.75 -11.26 8.23
N SER A 62 12.43 -12.26 8.79
CA SER A 62 13.53 -12.93 8.11
C SER A 62 13.76 -14.33 8.67
N GLY A 63 14.21 -15.23 7.81
CA GLY A 63 14.70 -16.55 8.22
C GLY A 63 16.11 -16.53 8.83
N ASP A 64 16.78 -15.39 8.80
CA ASP A 64 18.15 -15.24 9.27
C ASP A 64 18.24 -15.21 10.82
N LYS A 65 19.47 -15.19 11.32
CA LYS A 65 19.75 -15.20 12.77
C LYS A 65 19.34 -13.86 13.42
N GLU A 66 19.04 -13.94 14.72
CA GLU A 66 18.61 -12.78 15.51
C GLU A 66 19.52 -11.57 15.35
N GLU A 67 20.82 -11.77 15.48
CA GLU A 67 21.80 -10.68 15.47
C GLU A 67 21.75 -9.87 14.17
N ARG A 68 21.66 -10.57 13.03
CA ARG A 68 21.59 -9.93 11.72
C ARG A 68 20.30 -9.19 11.50
N VAL A 69 19.20 -9.81 11.87
CA VAL A 69 17.87 -9.20 11.73
C VAL A 69 17.77 -7.96 12.62
N ARG A 70 18.19 -8.08 13.88
CA ARG A 70 18.20 -6.96 14.83
C ARG A 70 19.06 -5.80 14.32
N HIS A 71 20.27 -6.09 13.87
CA HIS A 71 21.19 -5.07 13.37
C HIS A 71 20.60 -4.30 12.20
N LEU A 72 20.07 -5.02 11.21
CA LEU A 72 19.47 -4.38 10.02
C LEU A 72 18.18 -3.64 10.35
N ALA A 73 17.36 -4.18 11.25
CA ALA A 73 16.14 -3.51 11.70
C ALA A 73 16.48 -2.19 12.41
N GLN A 74 17.47 -2.19 13.28
CA GLN A 74 17.91 -0.97 13.95
C GLN A 74 18.48 0.04 12.98
N GLU A 75 19.26 -0.40 12.02
CA GLU A 75 19.84 0.46 10.97
C GLU A 75 18.74 1.09 10.12
N ALA A 76 17.68 0.34 9.80
CA ALA A 76 16.53 0.82 9.05
C ALA A 76 15.55 1.66 9.89
N GLY A 77 15.66 1.62 11.22
CA GLY A 77 14.73 2.31 12.10
C GLY A 77 13.44 1.54 12.39
N ILE A 78 13.45 0.22 12.23
CA ILE A 78 12.31 -0.66 12.47
C ILE A 78 12.42 -1.26 13.88
N SER A 79 11.37 -1.06 14.70
CA SER A 79 11.33 -1.54 16.10
C SER A 79 10.79 -2.96 16.23
N HIS A 80 9.95 -3.38 15.30
CA HIS A 80 9.32 -4.71 15.31
C HIS A 80 9.99 -5.61 14.30
N TYR A 81 10.63 -6.67 14.76
CA TYR A 81 11.29 -7.63 13.89
C TYR A 81 11.21 -9.05 14.44
N LYS A 82 11.19 -10.01 13.55
CA LYS A 82 11.22 -11.44 13.87
C LYS A 82 12.33 -12.12 13.07
N TRP A 83 12.98 -13.08 13.70
CA TRP A 83 14.08 -13.84 13.15
C TRP A 83 13.73 -15.33 13.09
N GLN A 84 14.49 -16.09 12.30
CA GLN A 84 14.28 -17.53 12.09
C GLN A 84 12.82 -17.84 11.70
N VAL A 85 12.25 -17.02 10.85
CA VAL A 85 10.87 -17.10 10.40
C VAL A 85 10.79 -18.01 9.17
N LEU A 86 9.93 -19.02 9.23
CA LEU A 86 9.61 -19.85 8.07
C LEU A 86 8.54 -19.15 7.21
N PRO A 87 8.38 -19.55 5.93
CA PRO A 87 7.36 -18.94 5.07
C PRO A 87 5.95 -19.02 5.66
N GLN A 88 5.62 -20.11 6.33
CA GLN A 88 4.32 -20.26 7.01
C GLN A 88 4.16 -19.29 8.16
N ASP A 89 5.23 -19.00 8.89
CA ASP A 89 5.20 -18.04 10.00
C ASP A 89 4.87 -16.62 9.52
N LYS A 90 5.31 -16.26 8.31
CA LYS A 90 4.96 -14.97 7.69
C LYS A 90 3.47 -14.88 7.40
N ASP A 91 2.88 -15.95 6.88
CA ASP A 91 1.44 -16.05 6.65
C ASP A 91 0.66 -15.91 7.97
N ASP A 92 1.09 -16.64 9.00
CA ASP A 92 0.48 -16.58 10.34
C ASP A 92 0.58 -15.19 10.97
N ALA A 93 1.70 -14.50 10.76
CA ALA A 93 1.90 -13.16 11.29
C ALA A 93 0.95 -12.14 10.62
N VAL A 94 0.78 -12.23 9.31
CA VAL A 94 -0.17 -11.40 8.58
C VAL A 94 -1.58 -11.66 9.09
N LYS A 95 -1.96 -12.92 9.24
CA LYS A 95 -3.26 -13.32 9.76
C LYS A 95 -3.52 -12.80 11.17
N ALA A 96 -2.52 -12.87 12.05
CA ALA A 96 -2.63 -12.38 13.43
C ALA A 96 -2.89 -10.87 13.46
N LEU A 97 -2.19 -10.10 12.63
CA LEU A 97 -2.41 -8.66 12.53
C LEU A 97 -3.81 -8.33 11.99
N GLN A 98 -4.28 -9.08 11.00
CA GLN A 98 -5.63 -8.91 10.47
C GLN A 98 -6.71 -9.22 11.51
N GLN A 99 -6.48 -10.22 12.37
CA GLN A 99 -7.40 -10.57 13.45
C GLN A 99 -7.49 -9.47 14.53
N GLU A 100 -6.44 -8.67 14.67
CA GLU A 100 -6.44 -7.49 15.53
C GLU A 100 -7.21 -6.30 14.92
N GLY A 101 -7.74 -6.46 13.73
CA GLY A 101 -8.45 -5.40 13.01
C GLY A 101 -7.55 -4.48 12.19
N ARG A 102 -6.30 -4.89 11.95
CA ARG A 102 -5.36 -4.09 11.17
C ARG A 102 -5.47 -4.37 9.67
N HIS A 103 -5.19 -3.35 8.89
CA HIS A 103 -5.10 -3.44 7.43
C HIS A 103 -3.64 -3.62 7.05
N VAL A 104 -3.30 -4.82 6.59
CA VAL A 104 -1.92 -5.25 6.42
C VAL A 104 -1.50 -5.24 4.95
N ALA A 105 -0.38 -4.58 4.66
CA ALA A 105 0.33 -4.73 3.41
C ALA A 105 1.52 -5.68 3.62
N MET A 106 1.71 -6.59 2.68
CA MET A 106 2.89 -7.46 2.64
C MET A 106 3.78 -7.03 1.48
N VAL A 107 5.04 -6.74 1.78
CA VAL A 107 6.04 -6.36 0.79
C VAL A 107 7.06 -7.49 0.67
N GLY A 108 7.21 -8.05 -0.51
CA GLY A 108 8.13 -9.14 -0.76
C GLY A 108 8.49 -9.29 -2.22
N ASP A 109 9.35 -10.25 -2.51
CA ASP A 109 9.78 -10.58 -3.87
C ASP A 109 8.89 -11.65 -4.54
N GLY A 110 8.00 -12.27 -3.78
CA GLY A 110 7.02 -13.25 -4.27
C GLY A 110 7.52 -14.68 -4.43
N ILE A 111 8.82 -14.92 -4.32
CA ILE A 111 9.38 -16.27 -4.50
C ILE A 111 9.09 -17.14 -3.26
N ASN A 112 9.38 -16.62 -2.07
CA ASN A 112 9.22 -17.34 -0.81
C ASN A 112 8.00 -16.89 -0.01
N ASP A 113 7.33 -15.82 -0.44
CA ASP A 113 6.29 -15.13 0.33
C ASP A 113 4.92 -15.19 -0.32
N SER A 114 4.72 -16.08 -1.30
CA SER A 114 3.47 -16.14 -2.07
C SER A 114 2.22 -16.32 -1.21
N GLN A 115 2.29 -17.13 -0.16
CA GLN A 115 1.16 -17.35 0.76
C GLN A 115 0.85 -16.10 1.57
N ALA A 116 1.87 -15.46 2.14
CA ALA A 116 1.70 -14.22 2.91
C ALA A 116 1.21 -13.07 2.02
N LEU A 117 1.72 -12.99 0.78
CA LEU A 117 1.26 -12.00 -0.19
C LEU A 117 -0.22 -12.21 -0.53
N ALA A 118 -0.66 -13.45 -0.71
CA ALA A 118 -2.05 -13.75 -1.01
C ALA A 118 -2.98 -13.47 0.18
N ARG A 119 -2.49 -13.62 1.40
CA ARG A 119 -3.27 -13.39 2.62
C ARG A 119 -3.41 -11.92 2.99
N ALA A 120 -2.41 -11.12 2.72
CA ALA A 120 -2.40 -9.70 3.06
C ALA A 120 -3.56 -8.96 2.39
N ASP A 121 -4.03 -7.89 3.02
CA ASP A 121 -5.06 -7.01 2.42
C ASP A 121 -4.55 -6.40 1.12
N VAL A 122 -3.28 -6.02 1.10
CA VAL A 122 -2.59 -5.54 -0.10
C VAL A 122 -1.24 -6.26 -0.21
N SER A 123 -0.97 -6.78 -1.39
CA SER A 123 0.33 -7.36 -1.72
C SER A 123 1.14 -6.40 -2.59
N ILE A 124 2.38 -6.17 -2.19
CA ILE A 124 3.32 -5.27 -2.89
C ILE A 124 4.55 -6.08 -3.29
N ALA A 125 4.79 -6.18 -4.58
CA ALA A 125 6.01 -6.78 -5.12
C ALA A 125 6.99 -5.70 -5.55
N MET A 126 8.25 -5.90 -5.24
CA MET A 126 9.32 -4.97 -5.59
C MET A 126 10.36 -5.58 -6.51
N GLY A 127 10.97 -4.71 -7.28
CA GLY A 127 12.14 -5.03 -8.07
C GLY A 127 11.82 -5.74 -9.37
N ARG A 128 12.75 -6.60 -9.76
CA ARG A 128 12.66 -7.43 -10.96
C ARG A 128 11.97 -8.75 -10.64
N GLY A 129 10.89 -8.68 -9.84
CA GLY A 129 10.20 -9.86 -9.37
C GLY A 129 9.93 -10.86 -10.49
N THR A 130 9.92 -12.14 -10.13
CA THR A 130 9.54 -13.19 -11.07
C THR A 130 8.12 -12.92 -11.56
N ASP A 131 7.78 -13.38 -12.75
CA ASP A 131 6.44 -13.24 -13.33
C ASP A 131 5.35 -13.69 -12.35
N VAL A 132 5.65 -14.68 -11.49
CA VAL A 132 4.73 -15.18 -10.46
C VAL A 132 4.41 -14.10 -9.41
N ALA A 133 5.41 -13.35 -8.98
CA ALA A 133 5.21 -12.25 -8.01
C ALA A 133 4.34 -11.14 -8.61
N MET A 134 4.58 -10.80 -9.86
CA MET A 134 3.79 -9.79 -10.57
C MET A 134 2.35 -10.21 -10.78
N ASP A 135 2.08 -11.50 -10.98
CA ASP A 135 0.73 -12.02 -11.16
C ASP A 135 -0.07 -12.03 -9.84
N VAL A 136 0.60 -12.29 -8.72
CA VAL A 136 -0.04 -12.35 -7.39
C VAL A 136 -0.16 -10.97 -6.75
N ALA A 137 0.80 -10.09 -7.00
CA ALA A 137 0.85 -8.78 -6.36
C ALA A 137 -0.20 -7.83 -6.93
N GLN A 138 -0.91 -7.16 -6.06
CA GLN A 138 -1.86 -6.11 -6.42
C GLN A 138 -1.17 -4.80 -6.77
N VAL A 139 0.00 -4.57 -6.20
CA VAL A 139 0.84 -3.40 -6.46
C VAL A 139 2.24 -3.88 -6.82
N THR A 140 2.77 -3.39 -7.91
CA THR A 140 4.12 -3.68 -8.35
C THR A 140 4.93 -2.40 -8.43
N LEU A 141 6.06 -2.38 -7.74
CA LEU A 141 6.98 -1.26 -7.73
C LEU A 141 8.21 -1.62 -8.56
N MET A 142 8.38 -0.94 -9.67
CA MET A 142 9.50 -1.19 -10.59
C MET A 142 10.77 -0.55 -10.04
N GLY A 143 11.86 -1.33 -10.00
CA GLY A 143 13.16 -0.90 -9.50
C GLY A 143 13.40 -1.26 -8.04
N ASP A 144 14.52 -0.79 -7.51
CA ASP A 144 15.02 -1.15 -6.17
C ASP A 144 14.88 -0.01 -5.15
N ASP A 145 14.23 1.08 -5.51
CA ASP A 145 14.09 2.25 -4.64
C ASP A 145 12.94 2.06 -3.65
N LEU A 146 13.28 1.86 -2.38
CA LEU A 146 12.31 1.67 -1.30
C LEU A 146 11.41 2.88 -1.06
N ARG A 147 11.82 4.07 -1.48
CA ARG A 147 10.99 5.29 -1.38
C ARG A 147 9.72 5.22 -2.23
N ARG A 148 9.67 4.32 -3.19
CA ARG A 148 8.47 4.05 -3.98
C ARG A 148 7.31 3.52 -3.14
N ILE A 149 7.59 2.85 -2.02
CA ILE A 149 6.55 2.34 -1.12
C ILE A 149 5.75 3.49 -0.51
N PRO A 150 6.35 4.46 0.19
CA PRO A 150 5.59 5.62 0.67
C PRO A 150 4.97 6.44 -0.46
N ASP A 151 5.63 6.53 -1.62
CA ASP A 151 5.07 7.24 -2.78
C ASP A 151 3.77 6.60 -3.27
N ALA A 152 3.73 5.26 -3.34
CA ALA A 152 2.53 4.52 -3.73
C ALA A 152 1.37 4.76 -2.76
N ILE A 153 1.64 4.80 -1.47
CA ILE A 153 0.63 5.05 -0.45
C ILE A 153 0.12 6.48 -0.53
N ARG A 154 1.00 7.46 -0.74
CA ARG A 154 0.60 8.85 -0.95
C ARG A 154 -0.29 9.00 -2.18
N LEU A 155 0.10 8.34 -3.27
CA LEU A 155 -0.68 8.35 -4.51
C LEU A 155 -2.08 7.79 -4.27
N SER A 156 -2.20 6.67 -3.55
CA SER A 156 -3.48 6.05 -3.23
C SER A 156 -4.36 6.97 -2.39
N ARG A 157 -3.80 7.62 -1.40
CA ARG A 157 -4.52 8.56 -0.52
C ARG A 157 -5.04 9.76 -1.30
N ARG A 158 -4.23 10.33 -2.19
CA ARG A 158 -4.63 11.46 -3.04
C ARG A 158 -5.69 11.08 -4.05
N THR A 159 -5.53 9.95 -4.73
CA THR A 159 -6.45 9.50 -5.78
C THR A 159 -7.82 9.19 -5.19
N VAL A 160 -7.89 8.46 -4.07
CA VAL A 160 -9.16 8.15 -3.41
C VAL A 160 -9.84 9.43 -2.89
N ALA A 161 -9.07 10.37 -2.34
CA ALA A 161 -9.61 11.66 -1.91
C ALA A 161 -10.23 12.44 -3.07
N MET A 162 -9.57 12.47 -4.23
CA MET A 162 -10.09 13.10 -5.44
C MET A 162 -11.39 12.44 -5.92
N ILE A 163 -11.44 11.12 -5.96
CA ILE A 163 -12.65 10.37 -6.35
C ILE A 163 -13.81 10.71 -5.42
N ARG A 164 -13.60 10.70 -4.12
CA ARG A 164 -14.61 11.04 -3.13
C ARG A 164 -15.10 12.48 -3.29
N GLN A 165 -14.19 13.41 -3.52
CA GLN A 165 -14.54 14.81 -3.77
C GLN A 165 -15.38 14.97 -5.03
N ASN A 166 -15.00 14.32 -6.12
CA ASN A 166 -15.74 14.35 -7.37
C ASN A 166 -17.14 13.76 -7.23
N LEU A 167 -17.29 12.65 -6.51
CA LEU A 167 -18.59 12.04 -6.22
C LEU A 167 -19.46 12.94 -5.37
N PHE A 168 -18.89 13.61 -4.37
CA PHE A 168 -19.57 14.56 -3.53
C PHE A 168 -20.14 15.72 -4.36
N TRP A 169 -19.32 16.33 -5.23
CA TRP A 169 -19.76 17.41 -6.11
C TRP A 169 -20.83 16.94 -7.10
N ALA A 170 -20.68 15.77 -7.69
CA ALA A 170 -21.69 15.19 -8.56
C ALA A 170 -23.02 14.98 -7.84
N PHE A 171 -22.97 14.48 -6.61
CA PHE A 171 -24.16 14.32 -5.76
C PHE A 171 -24.83 15.65 -5.47
N ILE A 172 -24.07 16.66 -5.04
CA ILE A 172 -24.59 18.02 -4.76
C ILE A 172 -25.19 18.61 -6.02
N TYR A 173 -24.53 18.48 -7.17
CA TYR A 173 -25.03 18.97 -8.45
C TYR A 173 -26.39 18.35 -8.79
N ASN A 174 -26.53 17.04 -8.66
CA ASN A 174 -27.80 16.35 -8.92
C ASN A 174 -28.89 16.75 -7.92
N MET A 175 -28.55 16.95 -6.66
CA MET A 175 -29.49 17.39 -5.64
C MET A 175 -30.05 18.79 -5.90
N VAL A 176 -29.27 19.65 -6.55
CA VAL A 176 -29.68 21.03 -6.88
C VAL A 176 -30.36 21.11 -8.24
N CYS A 177 -29.78 20.47 -9.25
CA CYS A 177 -30.27 20.60 -10.64
C CYS A 177 -31.54 19.84 -10.92
N ILE A 178 -31.75 18.66 -10.34
CA ILE A 178 -32.97 17.86 -10.55
C ILE A 178 -34.21 18.58 -10.03
N PRO A 179 -34.25 19.07 -8.80
CA PRO A 179 -35.41 19.86 -8.31
C PRO A 179 -35.68 21.11 -9.15
N LEU A 180 -34.66 21.84 -9.58
CA LEU A 180 -34.82 23.03 -10.43
C LEU A 180 -35.39 22.66 -11.80
N ALA A 181 -34.91 21.59 -12.42
CA ALA A 181 -35.39 21.10 -13.71
C ALA A 181 -36.83 20.53 -13.60
N ALA A 182 -37.18 19.99 -12.44
CA ALA A 182 -38.54 19.46 -12.18
C ALA A 182 -39.58 20.54 -11.88
N GLY A 183 -39.23 21.83 -11.90
CA GLY A 183 -40.15 22.94 -11.72
C GLY A 183 -40.37 23.39 -10.28
N LEU A 184 -39.41 23.15 -9.40
CA LEU A 184 -39.50 23.62 -8.03
C LEU A 184 -39.72 25.14 -7.93
N PRO A 185 -39.06 25.98 -8.77
CA PRO A 185 -39.37 27.42 -8.80
C PRO A 185 -40.78 27.72 -9.20
N TYR A 186 -41.39 26.91 -10.02
CA TYR A 186 -42.78 27.05 -10.43
C TYR A 186 -43.75 26.82 -9.28
N ALA A 187 -43.47 25.85 -8.40
CA ALA A 187 -44.24 25.55 -7.22
C ALA A 187 -44.23 26.70 -6.19
N PHE A 188 -43.18 27.52 -6.20
CA PHE A 188 -43.03 28.70 -5.34
C PHE A 188 -43.47 29.99 -6.01
N GLY A 189 -44.18 29.92 -7.17
CA GLY A 189 -44.69 31.09 -7.87
C GLY A 189 -43.69 31.83 -8.75
N ALA A 190 -42.56 31.26 -9.00
CA ALA A 190 -41.59 31.79 -9.99
C ALA A 190 -42.08 31.47 -11.40
N HIS A 191 -42.33 32.51 -12.22
CA HIS A 191 -42.92 32.36 -13.55
C HIS A 191 -41.89 32.16 -14.65
N TRP A 192 -40.74 31.59 -14.35
CA TRP A 192 -39.70 31.31 -15.37
C TRP A 192 -39.36 29.83 -15.38
N GLN A 193 -39.32 29.28 -16.57
CA GLN A 193 -38.97 27.88 -16.81
C GLN A 193 -37.52 27.76 -17.23
N ILE A 194 -36.82 26.88 -16.53
CA ILE A 194 -35.48 26.45 -17.01
C ILE A 194 -35.73 25.26 -17.93
N THR A 195 -35.67 25.51 -19.23
CA THR A 195 -35.71 24.41 -20.19
C THR A 195 -34.32 23.74 -20.23
N PRO A 196 -34.26 22.42 -20.03
CA PRO A 196 -32.97 21.74 -20.21
C PRO A 196 -32.57 21.86 -21.67
N MET A 197 -31.36 22.36 -21.92
CA MET A 197 -30.75 22.24 -23.24
C MET A 197 -30.20 20.84 -23.38
N TRP A 198 -30.83 20.13 -24.29
CA TRP A 198 -30.39 18.79 -24.70
C TRP A 198 -29.28 18.86 -25.74
#